data_05ceb5a82521639c6e06922af6e51271
#
_entry.id   05ceb5a82521639c6e06922af6e51271
#
_cell.length_a   1.000
_cell.length_b   1.000
_cell.length_c   1.000
_cell.angle_alpha   90.00
_cell.angle_beta   90.00
_cell.angle_gamma   90.00
#
_symmetry.space_group_name_H-M   'P 1'
#
loop_
_entity.id
_entity.type
_entity.pdbx_description
1 polymer ?
#
loop_
_entity_poly.entity_id
_entity_poly.type
_entity_poly.pdbx_seq_one_letter_code
_entity_poly.pdbx_strand_id
1 'polypeptide(L)'
;MSLPQISLNGLTRKSGLALLLASGLLAGCKKDLPEAPAALTAPVAPPTPPQYGTPFAGVPNREDAVIYQVNMRAFSQGGNFAGVTARLDSIKAVGTNVVYLMPIYPVGTDSKAVNSPYAVKDYRAVGAEFGTLADLRTLVDGAHQRGMAVMLDWVANHTSFDNAWITQHPSWYVHDAAGNIASPVNNGVTYGDVAQLDFTNPAMRLEMIAAMKSWVFTANVDGLRLDYADFQPDDFWKQATDTLRNVKTHRLLLLAEGTRPSNFASGFDYNFGFGFYGGLKNVFRNGGAPATAFDALNASEYIGATGTQQVVRYTTNHDVNSSDGTPVALFGGDAGAMSAFVIASCFKGVPLIYNGQEAGMTARIPFPFTSVKVQWGAHPDVTTAYRQLMAIRAASPALRRGTVTSYSSADMCAFTKTAGTDQAFVLANVRNTVTTYTLPTALANTSWTNTRTGNPVNLGTQVTLQPYAYAILRK
;
A
#
# COMPACT_ATOMS: atom_id res chain seq x y z
N MET A 1 -46.23 -0.48 24.14
CA MET A 1 -46.69 0.87 24.52
C MET A 1 -46.49 1.78 23.34
N SER A 2 -47.59 2.32 22.90
CA SER A 2 -47.89 2.97 21.62
C SER A 2 -47.33 4.38 21.50
N LEU A 3 -46.90 4.72 20.30
CA LEU A 3 -46.66 6.09 19.80
C LEU A 3 -47.92 6.95 19.81
N PRO A 4 -47.82 8.28 19.80
CA PRO A 4 -48.81 9.06 19.06
C PRO A 4 -48.22 9.82 17.87
N GLN A 5 -48.92 9.70 16.76
CA GLN A 5 -48.89 10.57 15.58
C GLN A 5 -49.51 11.90 15.91
N ILE A 6 -49.04 12.99 15.31
CA ILE A 6 -49.74 14.24 15.18
C ILE A 6 -49.80 14.66 13.72
N SER A 7 -51.04 14.98 13.32
CA SER A 7 -51.60 15.26 12.00
C SER A 7 -51.33 16.69 11.53
N LEU A 8 -51.14 16.84 10.22
CA LEU A 8 -51.21 18.09 9.45
C LEU A 8 -52.66 18.51 9.16
N ASN A 9 -52.95 19.81 9.29
CA ASN A 9 -53.97 20.58 8.55
C ASN A 9 -53.50 22.03 8.63
N GLY A 10 -53.23 22.77 7.62
CA GLY A 10 -54.02 23.17 6.46
C GLY A 10 -54.70 24.53 6.70
N LEU A 11 -54.17 25.61 6.09
CA LEU A 11 -54.98 26.79 5.81
C LEU A 11 -54.33 27.67 4.74
N THR A 12 -54.95 27.68 3.58
CA THR A 12 -54.80 28.66 2.50
C THR A 12 -55.50 29.96 2.84
N ARG A 13 -54.88 31.11 2.54
CA ARG A 13 -55.60 32.36 2.29
C ARG A 13 -54.92 33.18 1.21
N LYS A 14 -55.64 33.42 0.15
CA LYS A 14 -55.45 34.45 -0.88
C LYS A 14 -55.98 35.78 -0.40
N SER A 15 -55.34 36.88 -0.76
CA SER A 15 -55.88 38.26 -0.98
C SER A 15 -54.68 39.06 -1.49
N GLY A 16 -54.64 39.70 -2.47
CA GLY A 16 -55.32 40.45 -3.46
C GLY A 16 -55.23 41.95 -3.22
N LEU A 17 -54.46 42.66 -4.06
CA LEU A 17 -54.72 44.00 -4.60
C LEU A 17 -54.44 45.24 -3.70
N ALA A 18 -53.49 46.13 -4.11
CA ALA A 18 -53.85 47.45 -4.67
C ALA A 18 -52.55 48.23 -5.04
N LEU A 19 -52.51 48.66 -6.27
CA LEU A 19 -51.56 49.62 -6.85
C LEU A 19 -51.92 51.02 -6.37
N LEU A 20 -50.96 51.79 -5.89
CA LEU A 20 -51.04 53.24 -5.78
C LEU A 20 -49.71 53.84 -6.22
N LEU A 21 -49.74 54.49 -7.40
CA LEU A 21 -48.68 55.34 -7.91
C LEU A 21 -48.57 56.62 -7.08
N ALA A 22 -47.41 56.88 -6.53
CA ALA A 22 -47.03 58.22 -6.06
C ALA A 22 -45.66 58.58 -6.66
N SER A 23 -45.65 59.43 -7.65
CA SER A 23 -44.49 60.05 -8.22
C SER A 23 -43.93 61.12 -7.27
N GLY A 24 -42.80 60.81 -6.65
CA GLY A 24 -42.01 61.75 -5.86
C GLY A 24 -40.59 61.85 -6.42
N LEU A 25 -40.31 62.99 -7.02
CA LEU A 25 -38.93 63.39 -7.37
C LEU A 25 -38.14 63.56 -6.07
N LEU A 26 -37.14 62.71 -5.84
CA LEU A 26 -36.08 62.94 -4.88
C LEU A 26 -34.75 62.80 -5.62
N ALA A 27 -34.07 63.93 -5.83
CA ALA A 27 -32.66 63.99 -6.10
C ALA A 27 -31.90 63.47 -4.90
N GLY A 28 -31.48 62.21 -4.94
CA GLY A 28 -30.68 61.54 -3.89
C GLY A 28 -29.30 61.24 -4.39
N CYS A 29 -28.27 61.70 -3.70
CA CYS A 29 -26.88 61.39 -3.86
C CYS A 29 -26.66 59.91 -4.18
N LYS A 30 -25.97 59.59 -5.28
CA LYS A 30 -25.39 58.29 -5.50
C LYS A 30 -24.34 58.06 -4.38
N LYS A 31 -24.67 57.32 -3.36
CA LYS A 31 -23.72 56.58 -2.57
C LYS A 31 -23.26 55.42 -3.44
N ASP A 32 -21.98 55.43 -3.84
CA ASP A 32 -21.35 54.26 -4.41
C ASP A 32 -21.51 53.11 -3.43
N LEU A 33 -22.35 52.13 -3.78
CA LEU A 33 -22.41 50.89 -3.05
C LEU A 33 -21.02 50.23 -3.17
N PRO A 34 -20.41 49.71 -2.11
CA PRO A 34 -19.17 48.97 -2.22
C PRO A 34 -19.40 47.82 -3.24
N GLU A 35 -18.47 47.77 -4.21
CA GLU A 35 -18.46 46.70 -5.21
C GLU A 35 -18.59 45.35 -4.48
N ALA A 36 -19.55 44.54 -4.91
CA ALA A 36 -19.72 43.20 -4.31
C ALA A 36 -18.38 42.46 -4.43
N PRO A 37 -17.90 41.83 -3.35
CA PRO A 37 -16.64 41.10 -3.41
C PRO A 37 -16.70 40.14 -4.60
N ALA A 38 -15.67 40.20 -5.45
CA ALA A 38 -15.56 39.35 -6.63
C ALA A 38 -15.89 37.90 -6.23
N ALA A 39 -16.83 37.29 -6.90
CA ALA A 39 -17.21 35.91 -6.62
C ALA A 39 -15.91 35.06 -6.68
N LEU A 40 -15.59 34.42 -5.56
CA LEU A 40 -14.46 33.51 -5.49
C LEU A 40 -14.65 32.46 -6.59
N THR A 41 -13.87 32.54 -7.65
CA THR A 41 -13.87 31.52 -8.70
C THR A 41 -13.47 30.19 -8.06
N ALA A 42 -14.31 29.17 -8.30
CA ALA A 42 -13.97 27.83 -7.81
C ALA A 42 -12.55 27.44 -8.31
N PRO A 43 -11.73 26.82 -7.46
CA PRO A 43 -10.40 26.43 -7.87
C PRO A 43 -10.47 25.46 -9.05
N VAL A 44 -9.64 25.67 -10.08
CA VAL A 44 -9.58 24.87 -11.30
C VAL A 44 -8.38 23.93 -11.22
N ALA A 45 -8.63 22.65 -11.48
CA ALA A 45 -7.56 21.66 -11.50
C ALA A 45 -6.56 21.98 -12.63
N PRO A 46 -5.24 21.80 -12.40
CA PRO A 46 -4.23 21.96 -13.44
C PRO A 46 -4.47 21.05 -14.65
N PRO A 47 -4.01 21.44 -15.86
CA PRO A 47 -4.18 20.65 -17.07
C PRO A 47 -3.45 19.31 -16.95
N THR A 48 -4.05 18.26 -17.52
CA THR A 48 -3.44 16.93 -17.60
C THR A 48 -2.32 16.97 -18.63
N PRO A 49 -1.09 16.50 -18.32
CA PRO A 49 0.00 16.44 -19.29
C PRO A 49 -0.30 15.42 -20.42
N PRO A 50 0.40 15.50 -21.56
CA PRO A 50 0.26 14.52 -22.63
C PRO A 50 0.70 13.13 -22.16
N GLN A 51 0.07 12.09 -22.74
CA GLN A 51 0.40 10.72 -22.45
C GLN A 51 1.78 10.35 -23.01
N TYR A 52 2.63 9.79 -22.15
CA TYR A 52 3.85 9.10 -22.56
C TYR A 52 3.55 7.62 -22.80
N GLY A 53 4.03 7.10 -23.92
CA GLY A 53 3.90 5.67 -24.25
C GLY A 53 2.46 5.17 -24.41
N THR A 54 2.32 3.86 -24.48
CA THR A 54 1.03 3.17 -24.51
C THR A 54 0.69 2.67 -23.11
N PRO A 55 -0.53 2.90 -22.60
CA PRO A 55 -0.96 2.36 -21.31
C PRO A 55 -0.75 0.85 -21.22
N PHE A 56 -0.23 0.38 -20.10
CA PHE A 56 0.11 -1.01 -19.89
C PHE A 56 -1.15 -1.86 -19.66
N ALA A 57 -1.42 -2.78 -20.58
CA ALA A 57 -2.58 -3.68 -20.50
C ALA A 57 -2.40 -4.85 -19.52
N GLY A 58 -1.14 -5.13 -19.12
CA GLY A 58 -0.78 -6.29 -18.29
C GLY A 58 -0.89 -6.09 -16.79
N VAL A 59 -1.56 -5.04 -16.31
CA VAL A 59 -1.77 -4.80 -14.88
C VAL A 59 -2.50 -6.00 -14.25
N PRO A 60 -1.96 -6.64 -13.19
CA PRO A 60 -2.53 -7.86 -12.62
C PRO A 60 -3.88 -7.62 -11.96
N ASN A 61 -4.71 -8.67 -11.86
CA ASN A 61 -5.85 -8.62 -10.95
C ASN A 61 -5.37 -8.46 -9.51
N ARG A 62 -6.20 -7.86 -8.66
CA ARG A 62 -5.85 -7.54 -7.27
C ARG A 62 -5.31 -8.74 -6.51
N GLU A 63 -5.95 -9.88 -6.62
CA GLU A 63 -5.56 -11.11 -5.92
C GLU A 63 -4.29 -11.78 -6.49
N ASP A 64 -3.93 -11.44 -7.73
CA ASP A 64 -2.78 -12.00 -8.42
C ASP A 64 -1.50 -11.19 -8.24
N ALA A 65 -1.59 -10.03 -7.59
CA ALA A 65 -0.42 -9.19 -7.36
C ALA A 65 0.65 -9.89 -6.51
N VAL A 66 1.90 -9.70 -6.91
CA VAL A 66 3.11 -9.96 -6.15
C VAL A 66 3.93 -8.70 -6.22
N ILE A 67 3.97 -7.96 -5.13
CA ILE A 67 4.56 -6.62 -5.07
C ILE A 67 6.04 -6.74 -4.67
N TYR A 68 6.90 -6.09 -5.42
CA TYR A 68 8.32 -5.97 -5.09
C TYR A 68 8.65 -4.52 -4.76
N GLN A 69 8.90 -4.25 -3.50
CA GLN A 69 9.24 -2.92 -3.00
C GLN A 69 10.72 -2.63 -3.23
N VAL A 70 11.00 -1.55 -3.93
CA VAL A 70 12.35 -1.08 -4.26
C VAL A 70 12.69 0.17 -3.45
N ASN A 71 13.64 0.04 -2.55
CA ASN A 71 14.35 1.15 -1.95
C ASN A 71 15.58 1.44 -2.82
N MET A 72 15.47 2.42 -3.72
CA MET A 72 16.51 2.68 -4.71
C MET A 72 17.85 3.00 -4.09
N ARG A 73 17.89 3.76 -2.99
CA ARG A 73 19.12 4.13 -2.29
C ARG A 73 19.92 2.92 -1.83
N ALA A 74 19.23 1.85 -1.43
CA ALA A 74 19.88 0.60 -0.95
C ALA A 74 20.02 -0.46 -2.04
N PHE A 75 19.27 -0.35 -3.14
CA PHE A 75 19.10 -1.41 -4.14
C PHE A 75 20.38 -1.75 -4.91
N SER A 76 21.17 -0.75 -5.23
CA SER A 76 22.44 -0.91 -5.98
C SER A 76 23.50 0.05 -5.46
N GLN A 77 24.75 -0.11 -5.90
CA GLN A 77 25.82 0.82 -5.55
C GLN A 77 25.50 2.25 -6.00
N GLY A 78 24.91 2.41 -7.19
CA GLY A 78 24.50 3.72 -7.72
C GLY A 78 23.28 4.31 -7.02
N GLY A 79 22.46 3.51 -6.36
CA GLY A 79 21.26 3.98 -5.65
C GLY A 79 20.23 4.67 -6.55
N ASN A 80 20.12 4.31 -7.83
CA ASN A 80 19.37 5.02 -8.85
C ASN A 80 18.55 4.09 -9.76
N PHE A 81 17.77 4.69 -10.68
CA PHE A 81 16.92 3.94 -11.62
C PHE A 81 17.71 2.97 -12.50
N ALA A 82 18.90 3.35 -12.96
CA ALA A 82 19.72 2.50 -13.82
C ALA A 82 20.08 1.17 -13.12
N GLY A 83 20.38 1.22 -11.81
CA GLY A 83 20.65 0.03 -11.02
C GLY A 83 19.44 -0.89 -10.89
N VAL A 84 18.22 -0.34 -10.80
CA VAL A 84 16.98 -1.12 -10.78
C VAL A 84 16.69 -1.70 -12.16
N THR A 85 16.80 -0.89 -13.22
CA THR A 85 16.58 -1.29 -14.61
C THR A 85 17.45 -2.47 -15.00
N ALA A 86 18.72 -2.46 -14.60
CA ALA A 86 19.67 -3.56 -14.86
C ALA A 86 19.29 -4.89 -14.18
N ARG A 87 18.38 -4.87 -13.20
CA ARG A 87 17.97 -6.07 -12.46
C ARG A 87 16.48 -6.45 -12.66
N LEU A 88 15.77 -5.83 -13.58
CA LEU A 88 14.36 -6.13 -13.83
C LEU A 88 14.10 -7.62 -14.13
N ASP A 89 15.03 -8.30 -14.83
CA ASP A 89 14.93 -9.73 -15.08
C ASP A 89 15.04 -10.55 -13.78
N SER A 90 15.91 -10.15 -12.87
CA SER A 90 16.03 -10.79 -11.55
C SER A 90 14.79 -10.58 -10.70
N ILE A 91 14.22 -9.37 -10.69
CA ILE A 91 12.97 -9.03 -10.02
C ILE A 91 11.81 -9.86 -10.61
N LYS A 92 11.71 -9.95 -11.94
CA LYS A 92 10.72 -10.80 -12.61
C LYS A 92 10.88 -12.27 -12.25
N ALA A 93 12.13 -12.76 -12.19
CA ALA A 93 12.44 -14.16 -11.90
C ALA A 93 12.04 -14.59 -10.48
N VAL A 94 11.87 -13.65 -9.55
CA VAL A 94 11.31 -13.95 -8.20
C VAL A 94 9.79 -14.21 -8.27
N GLY A 95 9.15 -13.95 -9.39
CA GLY A 95 7.69 -14.12 -9.57
C GLY A 95 6.89 -12.83 -9.40
N THR A 96 7.56 -11.70 -9.40
CA THR A 96 6.97 -10.36 -9.26
C THR A 96 6.18 -9.95 -10.49
N ASN A 97 5.08 -9.24 -10.30
CA ASN A 97 4.31 -8.59 -11.37
C ASN A 97 3.93 -7.14 -11.07
N VAL A 98 4.35 -6.60 -9.91
CA VAL A 98 4.23 -5.18 -9.56
C VAL A 98 5.54 -4.72 -8.93
N VAL A 99 6.22 -3.74 -9.55
CA VAL A 99 7.39 -3.06 -9.00
C VAL A 99 6.92 -1.79 -8.30
N TYR A 100 7.10 -1.72 -7.01
CA TYR A 100 6.74 -0.58 -6.18
C TYR A 100 8.02 0.19 -5.83
N LEU A 101 8.17 1.40 -6.37
CA LEU A 101 9.30 2.30 -6.12
C LEU A 101 8.98 3.20 -4.92
N MET A 102 9.84 3.23 -3.91
CA MET A 102 9.82 4.22 -2.83
C MET A 102 9.92 5.64 -3.43
N PRO A 103 9.70 6.73 -2.64
CA PRO A 103 9.61 8.07 -3.19
C PRO A 103 10.78 8.42 -4.12
N ILE A 104 10.44 8.96 -5.29
CA ILE A 104 11.37 9.28 -6.38
C ILE A 104 11.63 10.78 -6.51
N TYR A 105 11.05 11.59 -5.65
CA TYR A 105 10.98 13.04 -5.75
C TYR A 105 12.23 13.72 -5.21
N PRO A 106 12.50 14.99 -5.58
CA PRO A 106 13.50 15.80 -4.90
C PRO A 106 13.18 15.89 -3.41
N VAL A 107 14.21 15.70 -2.59
CA VAL A 107 14.13 15.72 -1.14
C VAL A 107 14.44 17.13 -0.63
N GLY A 108 13.80 17.53 0.49
CA GLY A 108 14.08 18.77 1.19
C GLY A 108 15.55 18.91 1.61
N THR A 109 16.06 20.14 1.47
CA THR A 109 17.46 20.48 1.78
C THR A 109 17.58 21.68 2.72
N ASP A 110 16.46 22.12 3.30
CA ASP A 110 16.41 23.21 4.29
C ASP A 110 17.10 22.83 5.62
N SER A 111 17.13 23.77 6.57
CA SER A 111 17.81 23.57 7.87
C SER A 111 17.17 22.51 8.77
N LYS A 112 15.96 22.04 8.47
CA LYS A 112 15.27 20.98 9.20
C LYS A 112 15.41 19.62 8.52
N ALA A 113 15.96 19.58 7.31
CA ALA A 113 16.04 18.38 6.49
C ALA A 113 16.92 17.28 7.12
N VAL A 114 16.39 16.06 7.18
CA VAL A 114 17.08 14.85 7.66
C VAL A 114 17.39 13.87 6.52
N ASN A 115 17.38 14.36 5.28
CA ASN A 115 17.55 13.55 4.07
C ASN A 115 16.49 12.45 3.93
N SER A 116 15.28 12.69 4.45
CA SER A 116 14.15 11.77 4.33
C SER A 116 13.63 11.71 2.90
N PRO A 117 13.52 10.54 2.24
CA PRO A 117 12.86 10.44 0.95
C PRO A 117 11.37 10.82 1.00
N TYR A 118 10.80 10.87 2.20
CA TYR A 118 9.42 11.31 2.44
C TYR A 118 9.26 12.83 2.65
N ALA A 119 10.36 13.60 2.73
CA ALA A 119 10.31 15.07 2.77
C ALA A 119 10.30 15.62 1.34
N VAL A 120 9.14 15.59 0.68
CA VAL A 120 9.00 15.91 -0.75
C VAL A 120 9.11 17.41 -1.00
N LYS A 121 10.11 17.81 -1.80
CA LYS A 121 10.35 19.19 -2.22
C LYS A 121 9.58 19.58 -3.49
N ASP A 122 9.38 18.65 -4.42
CA ASP A 122 8.64 18.86 -5.66
C ASP A 122 7.95 17.57 -6.10
N TYR A 123 6.61 17.58 -6.13
CA TYR A 123 5.80 16.44 -6.54
C TYR A 123 5.84 16.12 -8.04
N ARG A 124 6.34 17.03 -8.87
CA ARG A 124 6.32 16.92 -10.34
C ARG A 124 7.70 16.65 -10.95
N ALA A 125 8.73 16.57 -10.13
CA ALA A 125 10.09 16.33 -10.55
C ALA A 125 10.62 14.98 -10.04
N VAL A 126 11.60 14.43 -10.77
CA VAL A 126 12.43 13.31 -10.33
C VAL A 126 13.59 13.84 -9.49
N GLY A 127 13.87 13.24 -8.35
CA GLY A 127 15.05 13.55 -7.54
C GLY A 127 16.34 13.24 -8.31
N ALA A 128 17.25 14.21 -8.40
CA ALA A 128 18.47 14.07 -9.16
C ALA A 128 19.37 12.90 -8.72
N GLU A 129 19.25 12.47 -7.46
CA GLU A 129 19.95 11.29 -6.94
C GLU A 129 19.52 9.99 -7.64
N PHE A 130 18.29 9.93 -8.14
CA PHE A 130 17.74 8.73 -8.77
C PHE A 130 17.93 8.71 -10.28
N GLY A 131 18.20 9.87 -10.90
CA GLY A 131 18.35 10.04 -12.34
C GLY A 131 17.39 11.09 -12.90
N THR A 132 16.94 10.90 -14.13
CA THR A 132 16.06 11.80 -14.87
C THR A 132 14.69 11.19 -15.11
N LEU A 133 13.73 11.97 -15.60
CA LEU A 133 12.45 11.46 -16.09
C LEU A 133 12.64 10.42 -17.22
N ALA A 134 13.65 10.60 -18.07
CA ALA A 134 13.95 9.64 -19.14
C ALA A 134 14.43 8.29 -18.56
N ASP A 135 15.22 8.31 -17.47
CA ASP A 135 15.66 7.09 -16.80
C ASP A 135 14.48 6.37 -16.11
N LEU A 136 13.57 7.11 -15.47
CA LEU A 136 12.34 6.55 -14.93
C LEU A 136 11.49 5.89 -16.02
N ARG A 137 11.29 6.56 -17.16
CA ARG A 137 10.56 6.02 -18.31
C ARG A 137 11.21 4.75 -18.83
N THR A 138 12.54 4.71 -18.92
CA THR A 138 13.29 3.51 -19.32
C THR A 138 13.04 2.35 -18.35
N LEU A 139 12.98 2.62 -17.05
CA LEU A 139 12.64 1.62 -16.04
C LEU A 139 11.20 1.11 -16.21
N VAL A 140 10.24 2.02 -16.37
CA VAL A 140 8.81 1.68 -16.54
C VAL A 140 8.60 0.85 -17.80
N ASP A 141 9.14 1.30 -18.95
CA ASP A 141 9.05 0.56 -20.22
C ASP A 141 9.69 -0.82 -20.10
N GLY A 142 10.85 -0.91 -19.44
CA GLY A 142 11.54 -2.16 -19.18
C GLY A 142 10.75 -3.12 -18.28
N ALA A 143 10.02 -2.60 -17.30
CA ALA A 143 9.11 -3.39 -16.45
C ALA A 143 7.89 -3.88 -17.27
N HIS A 144 7.27 -3.01 -18.05
CA HIS A 144 6.14 -3.34 -18.92
C HIS A 144 6.48 -4.43 -19.94
N GLN A 145 7.66 -4.34 -20.59
CA GLN A 145 8.17 -5.36 -21.53
C GLN A 145 8.30 -6.74 -20.86
N ARG A 146 8.49 -6.78 -19.54
CA ARG A 146 8.58 -8.02 -18.74
C ARG A 146 7.25 -8.43 -18.10
N GLY A 147 6.17 -7.75 -18.43
CA GLY A 147 4.84 -8.00 -17.86
C GLY A 147 4.75 -7.64 -16.37
N MET A 148 5.40 -6.55 -15.95
CA MET A 148 5.32 -6.01 -14.60
C MET A 148 4.76 -4.58 -14.62
N ALA A 149 3.75 -4.32 -13.81
CA ALA A 149 3.23 -2.98 -13.54
C ALA A 149 4.20 -2.21 -12.63
N VAL A 150 4.16 -0.88 -12.70
CA VAL A 150 4.97 0.00 -11.86
C VAL A 150 4.09 0.89 -10.99
N MET A 151 4.35 0.90 -9.68
CA MET A 151 3.67 1.70 -8.68
C MET A 151 4.66 2.68 -8.05
N LEU A 152 4.26 3.95 -7.88
CA LEU A 152 5.06 4.94 -7.16
C LEU A 152 4.56 5.13 -5.72
N ASP A 153 5.48 5.41 -4.82
CA ASP A 153 5.16 5.91 -3.49
C ASP A 153 4.71 7.38 -3.57
N TRP A 154 3.65 7.71 -2.86
CA TRP A 154 3.08 9.06 -2.87
C TRP A 154 2.86 9.58 -1.46
N VAL A 155 3.52 10.66 -1.12
CA VAL A 155 3.47 11.30 0.20
C VAL A 155 2.45 12.42 0.17
N ALA A 156 1.19 12.15 0.53
CA ALA A 156 0.14 13.14 0.47
C ALA A 156 0.06 14.05 1.72
N ASN A 157 0.53 13.57 2.88
CA ASN A 157 0.27 14.20 4.17
C ASN A 157 1.02 15.53 4.40
N HIS A 158 2.21 15.67 3.83
CA HIS A 158 3.13 16.76 4.16
C HIS A 158 4.12 17.02 3.03
N THR A 159 4.85 18.12 3.10
CA THR A 159 5.98 18.45 2.22
C THR A 159 7.22 18.75 3.02
N SER A 160 8.38 18.88 2.37
CA SER A 160 9.52 19.57 3.00
C SER A 160 9.22 21.04 3.23
N PHE A 161 9.95 21.71 4.14
CA PHE A 161 9.77 23.14 4.40
C PHE A 161 10.31 24.05 3.28
N ASP A 162 11.10 23.50 2.36
CA ASP A 162 11.59 24.22 1.17
C ASP A 162 10.82 23.85 -0.13
N ASN A 163 9.64 23.20 0.03
CA ASN A 163 8.69 23.03 -1.09
C ASN A 163 8.17 24.40 -1.54
N ALA A 164 8.05 24.62 -2.85
CA ALA A 164 7.59 25.89 -3.40
C ALA A 164 6.20 26.33 -2.90
N TRP A 165 5.33 25.39 -2.54
CA TRP A 165 4.00 25.68 -1.99
C TRP A 165 4.06 26.43 -0.66
N ILE A 166 5.13 26.28 0.14
CA ILE A 166 5.32 27.01 1.41
C ILE A 166 5.22 28.53 1.20
N THR A 167 5.82 29.03 0.14
CA THR A 167 5.84 30.47 -0.17
C THR A 167 4.74 30.90 -1.13
N GLN A 168 4.38 30.05 -2.08
CA GLN A 168 3.38 30.35 -3.11
C GLN A 168 1.94 30.22 -2.57
N HIS A 169 1.72 29.27 -1.67
CA HIS A 169 0.41 28.91 -1.15
C HIS A 169 0.45 28.60 0.36
N PRO A 170 0.86 29.56 1.22
CA PRO A 170 0.97 29.29 2.66
C PRO A 170 -0.34 28.81 3.30
N SER A 171 -1.49 29.22 2.76
CA SER A 171 -2.82 28.76 3.21
C SER A 171 -3.13 27.29 2.91
N TRP A 172 -2.24 26.57 2.21
CA TRP A 172 -2.37 25.14 1.99
C TRP A 172 -1.83 24.30 3.15
N TYR A 173 -1.27 24.95 4.16
CA TYR A 173 -0.65 24.29 5.31
C TYR A 173 -1.41 24.58 6.60
N VAL A 174 -1.35 23.63 7.52
CA VAL A 174 -1.84 23.82 8.88
C VAL A 174 -0.93 24.82 9.59
N HIS A 175 -1.51 25.73 10.36
CA HIS A 175 -0.78 26.71 11.15
C HIS A 175 -0.99 26.47 12.65
N ASP A 176 0.04 26.70 13.43
CA ASP A 176 -0.01 26.70 14.88
C ASP A 176 -0.68 27.97 15.44
N ALA A 177 -0.87 28.04 16.75
CA ALA A 177 -1.50 29.21 17.40
C ALA A 177 -0.70 30.52 17.25
N ALA A 178 0.59 30.45 16.91
CA ALA A 178 1.44 31.61 16.64
C ALA A 178 1.44 32.00 15.14
N GLY A 179 0.72 31.27 14.30
CA GLY A 179 0.64 31.50 12.86
C GLY A 179 1.78 30.89 12.04
N ASN A 180 2.63 30.07 12.64
CA ASN A 180 3.68 29.34 11.90
C ASN A 180 3.12 28.09 11.25
N ILE A 181 3.68 27.67 10.12
CA ILE A 181 3.35 26.39 9.49
C ILE A 181 3.74 25.25 10.45
N ALA A 182 2.77 24.40 10.77
CA ALA A 182 2.91 23.31 11.70
C ALA A 182 3.53 22.06 11.07
N SER A 183 4.21 21.27 11.88
CA SER A 183 4.65 19.92 11.55
C SER A 183 3.59 18.88 11.94
N PRO A 184 3.50 17.74 11.24
CA PRO A 184 2.58 16.66 11.62
C PRO A 184 2.96 16.07 12.99
N VAL A 185 1.93 15.71 13.76
CA VAL A 185 2.08 15.03 15.06
C VAL A 185 1.33 13.71 15.01
N ASN A 186 1.99 12.61 15.33
CA ASN A 186 1.39 11.30 15.46
C ASN A 186 1.79 10.64 16.77
N ASN A 187 0.82 10.20 17.57
CA ASN A 187 1.04 9.54 18.85
C ASN A 187 2.02 10.31 19.77
N GLY A 188 1.94 11.65 19.77
CA GLY A 188 2.80 12.52 20.55
C GLY A 188 4.20 12.74 19.97
N VAL A 189 4.53 12.17 18.82
CA VAL A 189 5.79 12.41 18.11
C VAL A 189 5.58 13.49 17.04
N THR A 190 6.39 14.55 17.08
CA THR A 190 6.39 15.61 16.08
C THR A 190 7.44 15.31 15.01
N TYR A 191 7.03 15.31 13.75
CA TYR A 191 7.90 15.13 12.58
C TYR A 191 8.37 16.52 12.12
N GLY A 192 9.39 17.04 12.80
CA GLY A 192 9.82 18.44 12.66
C GLY A 192 10.52 18.81 11.35
N ASP A 193 10.84 17.82 10.53
CA ASP A 193 11.50 17.96 9.22
C ASP A 193 10.51 18.20 8.06
N VAL A 194 9.20 18.13 8.31
CA VAL A 194 8.16 18.27 7.29
C VAL A 194 7.00 19.16 7.73
N ALA A 195 6.32 19.77 6.78
CA ALA A 195 5.23 20.74 6.93
C ALA A 195 3.87 20.09 6.63
N GLN A 196 2.94 20.16 7.55
CA GLN A 196 1.61 19.53 7.47
C GLN A 196 0.71 20.24 6.47
N LEU A 197 0.17 19.51 5.49
CA LEU A 197 -0.82 20.03 4.55
C LEU A 197 -2.22 20.10 5.18
N ASP A 198 -2.97 21.14 4.80
CA ASP A 198 -4.35 21.37 5.25
C ASP A 198 -5.36 20.79 4.26
N PHE A 199 -5.91 19.64 4.58
CA PHE A 199 -6.92 18.96 3.77
C PHE A 199 -8.31 19.62 3.79
N THR A 200 -8.50 20.71 4.55
CA THR A 200 -9.71 21.54 4.44
C THR A 200 -9.65 22.47 3.24
N ASN A 201 -8.46 22.74 2.68
CA ASN A 201 -8.25 23.63 1.55
C ASN A 201 -8.54 22.91 0.21
N PRO A 202 -9.60 23.30 -0.54
CA PRO A 202 -10.00 22.63 -1.76
C PRO A 202 -9.00 22.82 -2.92
N ALA A 203 -8.27 23.94 -2.98
CA ALA A 203 -7.28 24.17 -4.01
C ALA A 203 -6.05 23.27 -3.83
N MET A 204 -5.60 23.09 -2.59
CA MET A 204 -4.54 22.13 -2.24
C MET A 204 -4.93 20.71 -2.64
N ARG A 205 -6.16 20.26 -2.32
CA ARG A 205 -6.66 18.93 -2.70
C ARG A 205 -6.61 18.72 -4.22
N LEU A 206 -7.08 19.70 -5.01
CA LEU A 206 -7.08 19.59 -6.47
C LEU A 206 -5.68 19.53 -7.05
N GLU A 207 -4.74 20.34 -6.56
CA GLU A 207 -3.35 20.31 -6.99
C GLU A 207 -2.67 18.98 -6.63
N MET A 208 -2.89 18.49 -5.39
CA MET A 208 -2.38 17.21 -4.94
C MET A 208 -2.86 16.06 -5.85
N ILE A 209 -4.15 16.01 -6.16
CA ILE A 209 -4.75 15.00 -7.05
C ILE A 209 -4.22 15.14 -8.49
N ALA A 210 -4.08 16.38 -8.97
CA ALA A 210 -3.52 16.63 -10.30
C ALA A 210 -2.06 16.18 -10.40
N ALA A 211 -1.27 16.39 -9.35
CA ALA A 211 0.11 15.92 -9.27
C ALA A 211 0.19 14.38 -9.27
N MET A 212 -0.65 13.68 -8.50
CA MET A 212 -0.78 12.22 -8.56
C MET A 212 -1.07 11.74 -9.99
N LYS A 213 -2.12 12.32 -10.58
CA LYS A 213 -2.57 11.99 -11.94
C LYS A 213 -1.49 12.26 -12.99
N SER A 214 -0.67 13.28 -12.80
CA SER A 214 0.36 13.66 -13.78
C SER A 214 1.36 12.53 -14.04
N TRP A 215 1.73 11.73 -13.05
CA TRP A 215 2.68 10.63 -13.20
C TRP A 215 2.12 9.48 -14.03
N VAL A 216 0.80 9.23 -13.97
CA VAL A 216 0.12 8.25 -14.85
C VAL A 216 0.35 8.60 -16.32
N PHE A 217 0.28 9.87 -16.67
CA PHE A 217 0.48 10.32 -18.04
C PHE A 217 1.95 10.55 -18.39
N THR A 218 2.71 11.15 -17.47
CA THR A 218 4.09 11.60 -17.74
C THR A 218 5.08 10.43 -17.78
N ALA A 219 4.88 9.41 -16.95
CA ALA A 219 5.77 8.26 -16.84
C ALA A 219 5.08 6.91 -17.11
N ASN A 220 3.76 6.92 -17.43
CA ASN A 220 2.99 5.71 -17.73
C ASN A 220 2.99 4.69 -16.58
N VAL A 221 2.91 5.18 -15.33
CA VAL A 221 2.86 4.30 -14.16
C VAL A 221 1.45 3.73 -13.95
N ASP A 222 1.38 2.56 -13.30
CA ASP A 222 0.17 1.73 -13.19
C ASP A 222 -0.43 1.75 -11.79
N GLY A 223 0.08 2.56 -10.89
CA GLY A 223 -0.45 2.63 -9.54
C GLY A 223 0.29 3.57 -8.62
N LEU A 224 -0.29 3.75 -7.44
CA LEU A 224 0.26 4.54 -6.35
C LEU A 224 0.12 3.79 -5.02
N ARG A 225 1.16 3.83 -4.20
CA ARG A 225 1.07 3.54 -2.76
C ARG A 225 0.97 4.87 -2.04
N LEU A 226 -0.09 5.07 -1.30
CA LEU A 226 -0.42 6.32 -0.62
C LEU A 226 0.12 6.24 0.81
N ASP A 227 1.17 7.03 1.05
CA ASP A 227 1.86 7.12 2.34
C ASP A 227 0.93 7.66 3.42
N TYR A 228 0.99 7.03 4.62
CA TYR A 228 0.29 7.52 5.81
C TYR A 228 -1.22 7.69 5.63
N ALA A 229 -1.86 6.82 4.82
CA ALA A 229 -3.22 6.99 4.31
C ALA A 229 -4.31 7.06 5.40
N ASP A 230 -4.05 6.56 6.61
CA ASP A 230 -5.02 6.62 7.71
C ASP A 230 -5.17 8.03 8.33
N PHE A 231 -4.36 9.02 7.93
CA PHE A 231 -4.38 10.37 8.49
C PHE A 231 -5.10 11.41 7.62
N GLN A 232 -5.24 11.16 6.32
CA GLN A 232 -6.03 12.04 5.47
C GLN A 232 -7.52 11.70 5.57
N PRO A 233 -8.41 12.70 5.32
CA PRO A 233 -9.85 12.49 5.35
C PRO A 233 -10.34 11.50 4.28
N ASP A 234 -11.35 10.70 4.62
CA ASP A 234 -11.94 9.71 3.71
C ASP A 234 -12.52 10.35 2.44
N ASP A 235 -13.11 11.55 2.56
CA ASP A 235 -13.68 12.30 1.44
C ASP A 235 -12.59 12.81 0.48
N PHE A 236 -11.39 13.16 0.98
CA PHE A 236 -10.25 13.45 0.14
C PHE A 236 -9.81 12.21 -0.65
N TRP A 237 -9.66 11.06 0.05
CA TRP A 237 -9.31 9.81 -0.63
C TRP A 237 -10.35 9.40 -1.66
N LYS A 238 -11.64 9.55 -1.34
CA LYS A 238 -12.71 9.27 -2.29
C LYS A 238 -12.61 10.17 -3.53
N GLN A 239 -12.36 11.47 -3.36
CA GLN A 239 -12.14 12.41 -4.46
C GLN A 239 -10.92 12.03 -5.31
N ALA A 240 -9.81 11.68 -4.67
CA ALA A 240 -8.56 11.30 -5.32
C ALA A 240 -8.73 9.99 -6.13
N THR A 241 -9.24 8.95 -5.48
CA THR A 241 -9.41 7.63 -6.11
C THR A 241 -10.42 7.68 -7.25
N ASP A 242 -11.55 8.38 -7.11
CA ASP A 242 -12.53 8.56 -8.18
C ASP A 242 -11.90 9.27 -9.38
N THR A 243 -11.10 10.32 -9.15
CA THR A 243 -10.39 11.04 -10.21
C THR A 243 -9.39 10.14 -10.93
N LEU A 244 -8.61 9.35 -10.20
CA LEU A 244 -7.66 8.39 -10.77
C LEU A 244 -8.37 7.27 -11.54
N ARG A 245 -9.47 6.71 -11.00
CA ARG A 245 -10.29 5.68 -11.67
C ARG A 245 -10.98 6.20 -12.94
N ASN A 246 -11.15 7.53 -13.07
CA ASN A 246 -11.70 8.15 -14.27
C ASN A 246 -10.66 8.29 -15.40
N VAL A 247 -9.40 7.95 -15.19
CA VAL A 247 -8.42 7.77 -16.26
C VAL A 247 -8.70 6.46 -16.98
N LYS A 248 -9.63 6.48 -17.94
CA LYS A 248 -10.22 5.25 -18.56
C LYS A 248 -9.24 4.46 -19.40
N THR A 249 -8.13 5.04 -19.80
CA THR A 249 -7.07 4.40 -20.58
C THR A 249 -6.16 3.52 -19.71
N HIS A 250 -6.18 3.71 -18.39
CA HIS A 250 -5.30 3.00 -17.45
C HIS A 250 -6.13 2.18 -16.45
N ARG A 251 -5.57 1.02 -16.09
CA ARG A 251 -6.01 0.26 -14.93
C ARG A 251 -5.00 0.51 -13.80
N LEU A 252 -5.41 1.28 -12.80
CA LEU A 252 -4.51 1.65 -11.71
C LEU A 252 -4.69 0.75 -10.49
N LEU A 253 -3.59 0.41 -9.82
CA LEU A 253 -3.54 -0.22 -8.52
C LEU A 253 -3.31 0.85 -7.44
N LEU A 254 -4.17 0.89 -6.42
CA LEU A 254 -4.11 1.87 -5.35
C LEU A 254 -3.95 1.16 -4.00
N LEU A 255 -2.80 1.37 -3.37
CA LEU A 255 -2.43 0.77 -2.09
C LEU A 255 -2.40 1.84 -1.00
N ALA A 256 -3.24 1.72 0.02
CA ALA A 256 -3.19 2.56 1.20
C ALA A 256 -2.16 2.03 2.19
N GLU A 257 -1.21 2.86 2.62
CA GLU A 257 -0.49 2.56 3.84
C GLU A 257 -1.38 2.90 5.03
N GLY A 258 -2.16 1.91 5.41
CA GLY A 258 -3.16 2.06 6.46
C GLY A 258 -3.93 0.77 6.67
N THR A 259 -4.76 0.81 7.70
CA THR A 259 -5.59 -0.34 8.13
C THR A 259 -7.06 0.03 8.28
N ARG A 260 -7.42 1.32 8.11
CA ARG A 260 -8.81 1.75 8.26
C ARG A 260 -9.73 1.00 7.27
N PRO A 261 -10.85 0.44 7.74
CA PRO A 261 -11.86 -0.17 6.85
C PRO A 261 -12.39 0.80 5.79
N SER A 262 -12.45 2.10 6.11
CA SER A 262 -12.90 3.16 5.21
C SER A 262 -12.00 3.39 4.00
N ASN A 263 -10.72 2.98 4.04
CA ASN A 263 -9.85 3.01 2.86
C ASN A 263 -10.46 2.19 1.71
N PHE A 264 -10.99 1.00 1.99
CA PHE A 264 -11.66 0.18 0.98
C PHE A 264 -12.89 0.89 0.38
N ALA A 265 -13.72 1.51 1.23
CA ALA A 265 -14.88 2.30 0.79
C ALA A 265 -14.47 3.54 -0.01
N SER A 266 -13.32 4.14 0.30
CA SER A 266 -12.75 5.26 -0.45
C SER A 266 -12.15 4.86 -1.80
N GLY A 267 -12.12 3.55 -2.16
CA GLY A 267 -11.74 3.08 -3.49
C GLY A 267 -10.33 2.51 -3.62
N PHE A 268 -9.61 2.29 -2.51
CA PHE A 268 -8.34 1.58 -2.50
C PHE A 268 -8.51 0.10 -2.86
N ASP A 269 -7.52 -0.47 -3.54
CA ASP A 269 -7.47 -1.90 -3.85
C ASP A 269 -6.89 -2.71 -2.70
N TYR A 270 -6.00 -2.07 -1.93
CA TYR A 270 -5.22 -2.72 -0.88
C TYR A 270 -5.09 -1.85 0.37
N ASN A 271 -5.12 -2.50 1.54
CA ASN A 271 -4.58 -2.01 2.80
C ASN A 271 -3.30 -2.75 3.17
N PHE A 272 -2.49 -2.24 4.09
CA PHE A 272 -1.36 -2.96 4.68
C PHE A 272 -1.80 -3.86 5.84
N GLY A 273 -1.16 -5.03 5.94
CA GLY A 273 -1.38 -6.02 7.01
C GLY A 273 -0.46 -5.81 8.22
N PHE A 274 -0.51 -4.63 8.85
CA PHE A 274 0.34 -4.31 10.01
C PHE A 274 0.08 -5.24 11.21
N GLY A 275 -1.19 -5.55 11.48
CA GLY A 275 -1.57 -6.46 12.55
C GLY A 275 -1.06 -7.88 12.31
N PHE A 276 -1.18 -8.37 11.07
CA PHE A 276 -0.67 -9.70 10.71
C PHE A 276 0.85 -9.79 10.80
N TYR A 277 1.58 -8.76 10.39
CA TYR A 277 3.04 -8.68 10.60
C TYR A 277 3.39 -8.71 12.09
N GLY A 278 2.70 -7.93 12.92
CA GLY A 278 2.85 -8.00 14.38
C GLY A 278 2.57 -9.39 14.93
N GLY A 279 1.53 -10.05 14.39
CA GLY A 279 1.19 -11.44 14.68
C GLY A 279 2.30 -12.42 14.34
N LEU A 280 2.91 -12.29 13.16
CA LEU A 280 4.07 -13.12 12.78
C LEU A 280 5.20 -12.99 13.79
N LYS A 281 5.60 -11.78 14.16
CA LYS A 281 6.63 -11.56 15.20
C LYS A 281 6.26 -12.22 16.53
N ASN A 282 5.00 -12.09 16.95
CA ASN A 282 4.53 -12.64 18.22
C ASN A 282 4.47 -14.15 18.20
N VAL A 283 4.10 -14.77 17.08
CA VAL A 283 3.99 -16.23 16.95
C VAL A 283 5.36 -16.89 16.87
N PHE A 284 6.30 -16.32 16.11
CA PHE A 284 7.62 -16.92 15.88
C PHE A 284 8.64 -16.68 17.01
N ARG A 285 8.38 -15.76 17.93
CA ARG A 285 9.27 -15.57 19.09
C ARG A 285 9.29 -16.79 20.01
N ASN A 286 10.36 -17.00 20.75
CA ASN A 286 10.44 -18.07 21.72
C ASN A 286 9.34 -17.93 22.80
N GLY A 287 8.60 -18.98 23.08
CA GLY A 287 7.39 -18.93 23.92
C GLY A 287 6.26 -18.05 23.36
N GLY A 288 6.21 -17.91 22.05
CA GLY A 288 5.31 -17.00 21.37
C GLY A 288 3.83 -17.40 21.37
N ALA A 289 3.01 -16.49 20.85
CA ALA A 289 1.57 -16.69 20.72
C ALA A 289 1.24 -17.94 19.87
N PRO A 290 0.05 -18.53 20.05
CA PRO A 290 -0.41 -19.65 19.23
C PRO A 290 -0.64 -19.22 17.77
N ALA A 291 -0.39 -20.11 16.81
CA ALA A 291 -0.60 -19.83 15.40
C ALA A 291 -2.09 -19.61 15.03
N THR A 292 -3.02 -20.02 15.89
CA THR A 292 -4.45 -19.69 15.78
C THR A 292 -4.73 -18.18 15.80
N ALA A 293 -3.80 -17.37 16.30
CA ALA A 293 -3.93 -15.90 16.29
C ALA A 293 -4.06 -15.31 14.87
N PHE A 294 -3.52 -16.00 13.85
CA PHE A 294 -3.62 -15.54 12.47
C PHE A 294 -5.06 -15.44 11.95
N ASP A 295 -5.97 -16.27 12.46
CA ASP A 295 -7.37 -16.28 12.04
C ASP A 295 -8.08 -14.97 12.42
N ALA A 296 -7.95 -14.54 13.67
CA ALA A 296 -8.53 -13.30 14.17
C ALA A 296 -7.89 -12.07 13.51
N LEU A 297 -6.56 -12.07 13.35
CA LEU A 297 -5.83 -10.99 12.67
C LEU A 297 -6.26 -10.85 11.22
N ASN A 298 -6.38 -11.99 10.51
CA ASN A 298 -6.86 -11.96 9.13
C ASN A 298 -8.30 -11.45 9.04
N ALA A 299 -9.18 -11.88 9.93
CA ALA A 299 -10.58 -11.43 9.94
C ALA A 299 -10.68 -9.92 10.17
N SER A 300 -9.93 -9.38 11.14
CA SER A 300 -9.94 -7.96 11.48
C SER A 300 -9.45 -7.07 10.34
N GLU A 301 -8.39 -7.46 9.61
CA GLU A 301 -7.81 -6.67 8.54
C GLU A 301 -8.63 -6.67 7.25
N TYR A 302 -9.58 -7.59 7.09
CA TYR A 302 -10.51 -7.62 5.97
C TYR A 302 -11.86 -6.96 6.25
N ILE A 303 -12.04 -6.34 7.44
CA ILE A 303 -13.25 -5.56 7.72
C ILE A 303 -13.35 -4.41 6.69
N GLY A 304 -14.52 -4.28 6.07
CA GLY A 304 -14.78 -3.27 5.04
C GLY A 304 -14.32 -3.65 3.62
N ALA A 305 -13.50 -4.69 3.45
CA ALA A 305 -13.11 -5.15 2.13
C ALA A 305 -14.28 -5.79 1.38
N THR A 306 -14.43 -5.45 0.11
CA THR A 306 -15.48 -5.97 -0.78
C THR A 306 -14.89 -6.50 -2.09
N GLY A 307 -15.59 -7.44 -2.71
CA GLY A 307 -15.18 -8.01 -4.00
C GLY A 307 -13.77 -8.61 -3.94
N THR A 308 -12.87 -8.08 -4.77
CA THR A 308 -11.49 -8.55 -4.91
C THR A 308 -10.46 -7.68 -4.18
N GLN A 309 -10.87 -6.76 -3.31
CA GLN A 309 -9.96 -5.97 -2.48
C GLN A 309 -9.14 -6.87 -1.56
N GLN A 310 -7.87 -6.52 -1.34
CA GLN A 310 -6.92 -7.37 -0.66
C GLN A 310 -6.16 -6.63 0.44
N VAL A 311 -5.44 -7.40 1.26
CA VAL A 311 -4.47 -6.90 2.23
C VAL A 311 -3.07 -7.30 1.78
N VAL A 312 -2.13 -6.37 1.81
CA VAL A 312 -0.72 -6.64 1.52
C VAL A 312 -0.06 -7.31 2.73
N ARG A 313 0.51 -8.49 2.51
CA ARG A 313 1.20 -9.31 3.51
C ARG A 313 2.70 -9.27 3.29
N TYR A 314 3.45 -9.14 4.37
CA TYR A 314 4.91 -9.04 4.30
C TYR A 314 5.55 -9.59 5.59
N THR A 315 6.82 -9.92 5.50
CA THR A 315 7.67 -10.22 6.66
C THR A 315 8.68 -9.10 6.92
N THR A 316 8.84 -8.19 5.97
CA THR A 316 9.63 -6.95 6.10
C THR A 316 9.20 -5.94 5.03
N ASN A 317 9.41 -4.66 5.32
CA ASN A 317 9.34 -3.52 4.40
C ASN A 317 10.43 -2.52 4.82
N HIS A 318 10.48 -1.34 4.20
CA HIS A 318 11.51 -0.34 4.49
C HIS A 318 11.50 0.16 5.94
N ASP A 319 10.31 0.30 6.57
CA ASP A 319 10.15 0.77 7.94
C ASP A 319 10.58 -0.27 8.96
N VAL A 320 9.94 -1.45 8.91
CA VAL A 320 10.21 -2.50 9.89
C VAL A 320 11.58 -3.15 9.71
N ASN A 321 12.16 -3.08 8.51
CA ASN A 321 13.56 -3.46 8.32
C ASN A 321 14.51 -2.50 9.06
N SER A 322 14.22 -1.21 8.98
CA SER A 322 14.98 -0.17 9.66
C SER A 322 14.77 -0.20 11.18
N SER A 323 13.53 -0.34 11.65
CA SER A 323 13.19 -0.26 13.08
C SER A 323 13.36 -1.58 13.83
N ASP A 324 12.79 -2.67 13.32
CA ASP A 324 12.66 -3.94 14.05
C ASP A 324 13.82 -4.90 13.74
N GLY A 325 14.14 -5.06 12.45
CA GLY A 325 15.20 -5.97 12.00
C GLY A 325 14.91 -6.67 10.69
N THR A 326 15.82 -7.54 10.29
CA THR A 326 15.64 -8.38 9.10
C THR A 326 14.78 -9.61 9.43
N PRO A 327 14.13 -10.25 8.44
CA PRO A 327 13.37 -11.48 8.68
C PRO A 327 14.20 -12.58 9.32
N VAL A 328 15.47 -12.71 8.92
CA VAL A 328 16.41 -13.71 9.47
C VAL A 328 16.61 -13.50 10.98
N ALA A 329 16.74 -12.26 11.42
CA ALA A 329 16.89 -11.94 12.84
C ALA A 329 15.58 -12.11 13.64
N LEU A 330 14.43 -11.77 13.03
CA LEU A 330 13.15 -11.74 13.73
C LEU A 330 12.46 -13.10 13.84
N PHE A 331 12.67 -14.00 12.86
CA PHE A 331 11.89 -15.24 12.75
C PHE A 331 12.71 -16.52 13.00
N GLY A 332 13.93 -16.42 13.55
CA GLY A 332 14.72 -17.60 13.93
C GLY A 332 15.56 -18.19 12.79
N GLY A 333 16.28 -17.33 12.06
CA GLY A 333 17.16 -17.72 10.96
C GLY A 333 16.42 -17.85 9.61
N ASP A 334 17.13 -18.37 8.60
CA ASP A 334 16.59 -18.48 7.23
C ASP A 334 15.35 -19.39 7.15
N ALA A 335 15.37 -20.50 7.89
CA ALA A 335 14.25 -21.43 7.92
C ALA A 335 12.98 -20.78 8.49
N GLY A 336 13.08 -20.08 9.61
CA GLY A 336 11.97 -19.35 10.21
C GLY A 336 11.50 -18.18 9.38
N ALA A 337 12.42 -17.41 8.78
CA ALA A 337 12.10 -16.33 7.86
C ALA A 337 11.29 -16.84 6.65
N MET A 338 11.70 -17.97 6.08
CA MET A 338 11.00 -18.59 4.96
C MET A 338 9.63 -19.15 5.37
N SER A 339 9.53 -19.81 6.54
CA SER A 339 8.25 -20.29 7.09
C SER A 339 7.25 -19.14 7.33
N ALA A 340 7.73 -18.02 7.91
CA ALA A 340 6.92 -16.80 8.10
C ALA A 340 6.45 -16.22 6.76
N PHE A 341 7.33 -16.20 5.75
CA PHE A 341 6.97 -15.70 4.43
C PHE A 341 6.01 -16.63 3.68
N VAL A 342 6.09 -17.95 3.87
CA VAL A 342 5.09 -18.91 3.36
C VAL A 342 3.71 -18.61 3.94
N ILE A 343 3.61 -18.39 5.26
CA ILE A 343 2.36 -18.00 5.90
C ILE A 343 1.85 -16.68 5.33
N ALA A 344 2.69 -15.64 5.29
CA ALA A 344 2.33 -14.33 4.75
C ALA A 344 1.84 -14.41 3.29
N SER A 345 2.50 -15.22 2.45
CA SER A 345 2.21 -15.31 1.01
C SER A 345 1.03 -16.19 0.66
N CYS A 346 0.74 -17.21 1.48
CA CYS A 346 -0.22 -18.26 1.14
C CYS A 346 -1.52 -18.18 1.95
N PHE A 347 -1.57 -17.49 3.10
CA PHE A 347 -2.79 -17.44 3.92
C PHE A 347 -3.92 -16.70 3.19
N LYS A 348 -4.08 -15.42 3.34
CA LYS A 348 -5.01 -14.58 2.57
C LYS A 348 -4.39 -13.21 2.38
N GLY A 349 -4.37 -12.73 1.14
CA GLY A 349 -3.75 -11.45 0.78
C GLY A 349 -2.75 -11.58 -0.37
N VAL A 350 -2.02 -10.50 -0.62
CA VAL A 350 -1.00 -10.43 -1.66
C VAL A 350 0.37 -10.20 -1.02
N PRO A 351 1.41 -10.95 -1.45
CA PRO A 351 2.74 -10.81 -0.87
C PRO A 351 3.43 -9.53 -1.34
N LEU A 352 4.16 -8.91 -0.39
CA LEU A 352 5.16 -7.89 -0.68
C LEU A 352 6.53 -8.44 -0.31
N ILE A 353 7.50 -8.28 -1.22
CA ILE A 353 8.91 -8.61 -1.06
C ILE A 353 9.68 -7.29 -1.05
N TYR A 354 10.43 -7.03 0.03
CA TYR A 354 11.32 -5.87 0.12
C TYR A 354 12.71 -6.25 -0.39
N ASN A 355 13.33 -5.38 -1.17
CA ASN A 355 14.63 -5.65 -1.79
C ASN A 355 15.70 -6.10 -0.77
N GLY A 356 16.40 -7.19 -1.07
CA GLY A 356 17.38 -7.82 -0.21
C GLY A 356 16.83 -8.97 0.65
N GLN A 357 15.52 -9.02 0.86
CA GLN A 357 14.86 -10.11 1.58
C GLN A 357 15.10 -11.46 0.86
N GLU A 358 14.90 -11.50 -0.44
CA GLU A 358 15.12 -12.68 -1.29
C GLU A 358 16.61 -13.02 -1.49
N ALA A 359 17.48 -12.09 -1.13
CA ALA A 359 18.93 -12.32 -1.12
C ALA A 359 19.44 -12.80 0.24
N GLY A 360 18.56 -13.07 1.20
CA GLY A 360 18.94 -13.53 2.55
C GLY A 360 19.70 -12.48 3.37
N MET A 361 19.45 -11.20 3.11
CA MET A 361 20.18 -10.11 3.75
C MET A 361 19.97 -10.08 5.26
N THR A 362 21.08 -10.11 6.02
CA THR A 362 21.09 -10.07 7.49
C THR A 362 21.32 -8.67 8.06
N ALA A 363 21.81 -7.73 7.25
CA ALA A 363 22.00 -6.35 7.66
C ALA A 363 20.72 -5.53 7.48
N ARG A 364 20.40 -4.71 8.48
CA ARG A 364 19.33 -3.70 8.37
C ARG A 364 19.70 -2.64 7.34
N ILE A 365 18.72 -2.05 6.72
CA ILE A 365 18.86 -0.85 5.88
C ILE A 365 18.32 0.33 6.70
N PRO A 366 19.17 1.01 7.48
CA PRO A 366 18.68 2.06 8.39
C PRO A 366 18.30 3.33 7.64
N PHE A 367 17.29 4.04 8.15
CA PHE A 367 16.95 5.40 7.68
C PHE A 367 18.21 6.33 7.77
N PRO A 368 18.45 7.21 6.81
CA PRO A 368 17.69 7.48 5.59
C PRO A 368 18.07 6.61 4.38
N PHE A 369 18.47 5.35 4.60
CA PHE A 369 18.68 4.28 3.60
C PHE A 369 19.95 4.44 2.72
N THR A 370 20.90 5.25 3.12
CA THR A 370 22.09 5.57 2.29
C THR A 370 23.32 4.73 2.63
N SER A 371 23.37 4.17 3.85
CA SER A 371 24.59 3.57 4.41
C SER A 371 24.80 2.09 4.07
N VAL A 372 23.74 1.37 3.69
CA VAL A 372 23.79 -0.07 3.43
C VAL A 372 23.25 -0.38 2.05
N LYS A 373 23.94 -1.24 1.31
CA LYS A 373 23.55 -1.71 -0.02
C LYS A 373 23.26 -3.20 0.00
N VAL A 374 22.27 -3.62 -0.80
CA VAL A 374 21.93 -5.04 -0.93
C VAL A 374 23.09 -5.80 -1.54
N GLN A 375 23.48 -6.91 -0.91
CA GLN A 375 24.51 -7.82 -1.38
C GLN A 375 23.86 -8.92 -2.24
N TRP A 376 23.71 -8.64 -3.53
CA TRP A 376 23.08 -9.56 -4.46
C TRP A 376 23.93 -10.83 -4.66
N GLY A 377 23.28 -12.00 -4.61
CA GLY A 377 23.92 -13.30 -4.83
C GLY A 377 24.63 -13.87 -3.62
N ALA A 378 24.54 -13.26 -2.44
CA ALA A 378 25.15 -13.78 -1.21
C ALA A 378 24.54 -15.14 -0.78
N HIS A 379 23.21 -15.30 -0.93
CA HIS A 379 22.47 -16.51 -0.55
C HIS A 379 21.59 -16.99 -1.72
N PRO A 380 22.17 -17.71 -2.71
CA PRO A 380 21.44 -18.16 -3.90
C PRO A 380 20.37 -19.21 -3.60
N ASP A 381 20.52 -19.96 -2.52
CA ASP A 381 19.55 -20.91 -1.98
C ASP A 381 18.29 -20.21 -1.48
N VAL A 382 18.41 -19.10 -0.74
CA VAL A 382 17.30 -18.26 -0.30
C VAL A 382 16.57 -17.69 -1.52
N THR A 383 17.30 -17.10 -2.48
CA THR A 383 16.70 -16.59 -3.72
C THR A 383 15.91 -17.68 -4.46
N THR A 384 16.46 -18.90 -4.51
CA THR A 384 15.81 -20.05 -5.14
C THR A 384 14.54 -20.44 -4.40
N ALA A 385 14.54 -20.43 -3.07
CA ALA A 385 13.34 -20.72 -2.27
C ALA A 385 12.21 -19.71 -2.51
N TYR A 386 12.54 -18.41 -2.61
CA TYR A 386 11.55 -17.37 -2.95
C TYR A 386 10.97 -17.59 -4.35
N ARG A 387 11.80 -17.84 -5.35
CA ARG A 387 11.36 -18.15 -6.73
C ARG A 387 10.42 -19.36 -6.78
N GLN A 388 10.79 -20.44 -6.09
CA GLN A 388 9.97 -21.66 -6.02
C GLN A 388 8.61 -21.37 -5.36
N LEU A 389 8.59 -20.67 -4.23
CA LEU A 389 7.34 -20.35 -3.53
C LEU A 389 6.42 -19.50 -4.41
N MET A 390 6.95 -18.46 -5.05
CA MET A 390 6.14 -17.60 -5.90
C MET A 390 5.66 -18.34 -7.17
N ALA A 391 6.45 -19.24 -7.73
CA ALA A 391 6.02 -20.11 -8.84
C ALA A 391 4.88 -21.06 -8.41
N ILE A 392 4.97 -21.67 -7.22
CA ILE A 392 3.90 -22.50 -6.64
C ILE A 392 2.62 -21.67 -6.46
N ARG A 393 2.74 -20.45 -5.90
CA ARG A 393 1.59 -19.55 -5.73
C ARG A 393 0.98 -19.15 -7.08
N ALA A 394 1.79 -18.81 -8.05
CA ALA A 394 1.33 -18.41 -9.39
C ALA A 394 0.58 -19.53 -10.10
N ALA A 395 1.01 -20.79 -9.92
CA ALA A 395 0.39 -21.97 -10.55
C ALA A 395 -0.91 -22.41 -9.86
N SER A 396 -1.25 -21.89 -8.65
CA SER A 396 -2.44 -22.30 -7.91
C SER A 396 -3.45 -21.17 -7.77
N PRO A 397 -4.59 -21.23 -8.46
CA PRO A 397 -5.74 -20.36 -8.19
C PRO A 397 -6.17 -20.41 -6.72
N ALA A 398 -6.13 -21.59 -6.08
CA ALA A 398 -6.46 -21.72 -4.65
C ALA A 398 -5.55 -20.85 -3.77
N LEU A 399 -4.23 -20.88 -3.96
CA LEU A 399 -3.30 -20.07 -3.17
C LEU A 399 -3.49 -18.56 -3.39
N ARG A 400 -3.91 -18.13 -4.58
CA ARG A 400 -4.14 -16.73 -4.90
C ARG A 400 -5.50 -16.22 -4.45
N ARG A 401 -6.57 -16.96 -4.73
CA ARG A 401 -7.96 -16.50 -4.66
C ARG A 401 -8.88 -17.37 -3.81
N GLY A 402 -8.38 -18.54 -3.35
CA GLY A 402 -9.20 -19.53 -2.66
C GLY A 402 -9.69 -19.08 -1.29
N THR A 403 -10.84 -19.62 -0.90
CA THR A 403 -11.37 -19.48 0.45
C THR A 403 -10.50 -20.25 1.43
N VAL A 404 -10.10 -19.60 2.51
CA VAL A 404 -9.29 -20.18 3.58
C VAL A 404 -10.17 -20.93 4.56
N THR A 405 -9.76 -22.16 4.91
CA THR A 405 -10.28 -22.89 6.07
C THR A 405 -9.11 -23.21 6.98
N SER A 406 -9.10 -22.63 8.18
CA SER A 406 -8.01 -22.82 9.15
C SER A 406 -8.20 -24.09 9.97
N TYR A 407 -7.07 -24.73 10.24
CA TYR A 407 -6.92 -25.88 11.13
C TYR A 407 -5.72 -25.66 12.06
N SER A 408 -5.29 -24.43 12.24
CA SER A 408 -4.12 -24.10 13.04
C SER A 408 -4.24 -24.56 14.48
N SER A 409 -3.11 -24.91 15.09
CA SER A 409 -2.95 -25.20 16.52
C SER A 409 -2.03 -24.15 17.17
N ALA A 410 -1.58 -24.42 18.41
CA ALA A 410 -0.63 -23.51 19.04
C ALA A 410 0.69 -23.42 18.25
N ASP A 411 1.21 -24.54 17.77
CA ASP A 411 2.56 -24.64 17.23
C ASP A 411 2.61 -24.88 15.70
N MET A 412 1.45 -25.08 15.09
CA MET A 412 1.32 -25.36 13.66
C MET A 412 0.33 -24.38 13.02
N CYS A 413 0.78 -23.60 12.06
CA CYS A 413 -0.10 -22.89 11.15
C CYS A 413 -0.52 -23.88 10.05
N ALA A 414 -1.81 -24.24 10.01
CA ALA A 414 -2.35 -25.22 9.09
C ALA A 414 -3.67 -24.70 8.50
N PHE A 415 -3.77 -24.68 7.18
CA PHE A 415 -5.00 -24.23 6.49
C PHE A 415 -5.11 -24.83 5.10
N THR A 416 -6.33 -25.02 4.65
CA THR A 416 -6.62 -25.27 3.24
C THR A 416 -7.11 -24.01 2.56
N LYS A 417 -6.88 -23.96 1.26
CA LYS A 417 -7.50 -22.97 0.35
C LYS A 417 -8.16 -23.70 -0.80
N THR A 418 -9.34 -23.25 -1.20
CA THR A 418 -10.12 -23.89 -2.27
C THR A 418 -10.62 -22.85 -3.26
N ALA A 419 -10.37 -23.06 -4.55
CA ALA A 419 -10.89 -22.27 -5.66
C ALA A 419 -11.36 -23.20 -6.78
N GLY A 420 -12.67 -23.43 -6.89
CA GLY A 420 -13.22 -24.44 -7.80
C GLY A 420 -12.69 -25.84 -7.45
N THR A 421 -12.05 -26.50 -8.41
CA THR A 421 -11.43 -27.82 -8.21
C THR A 421 -10.00 -27.77 -7.67
N ASP A 422 -9.34 -26.61 -7.71
CA ASP A 422 -7.98 -26.46 -7.17
C ASP A 422 -8.04 -26.33 -5.65
N GLN A 423 -7.30 -27.18 -4.95
CA GLN A 423 -7.16 -27.15 -3.51
C GLN A 423 -5.69 -27.15 -3.12
N ALA A 424 -5.35 -26.33 -2.16
CA ALA A 424 -4.03 -26.29 -1.54
C ALA A 424 -4.16 -26.53 -0.04
N PHE A 425 -3.23 -27.29 0.53
CA PHE A 425 -3.08 -27.48 1.98
C PHE A 425 -1.69 -27.00 2.37
N VAL A 426 -1.62 -26.03 3.26
CA VAL A 426 -0.38 -25.42 3.78
C VAL A 426 -0.24 -25.79 5.23
N LEU A 427 0.94 -26.32 5.58
CA LEU A 427 1.36 -26.57 6.96
C LEU A 427 2.69 -25.87 7.19
N ALA A 428 2.83 -25.18 8.31
CA ALA A 428 4.07 -24.54 8.73
C ALA A 428 4.26 -24.69 10.23
N ASN A 429 5.35 -25.34 10.63
CA ASN A 429 5.79 -25.37 12.03
C ASN A 429 6.34 -23.98 12.39
N VAL A 430 5.72 -23.31 13.37
CA VAL A 430 6.09 -21.96 13.79
C VAL A 430 7.05 -21.97 14.99
N ARG A 431 7.63 -23.13 15.33
CA ARG A 431 8.52 -23.31 16.49
C ARG A 431 9.92 -23.79 16.09
N ASN A 432 10.88 -23.48 16.92
CA ASN A 432 12.26 -23.97 16.81
C ASN A 432 12.43 -25.38 17.44
N THR A 433 11.40 -26.20 17.32
CA THR A 433 11.39 -27.60 17.81
C THR A 433 10.67 -28.49 16.81
N VAL A 434 10.98 -29.78 16.84
CA VAL A 434 10.20 -30.78 16.10
C VAL A 434 8.79 -30.80 16.64
N THR A 435 7.82 -30.65 15.76
CA THR A 435 6.40 -30.61 16.13
C THR A 435 5.62 -31.69 15.41
N THR A 436 4.91 -32.53 16.18
CA THR A 436 3.95 -33.51 15.66
C THR A 436 2.55 -32.91 15.75
N TYR A 437 1.88 -32.85 14.62
CA TYR A 437 0.56 -32.26 14.45
C TYR A 437 -0.46 -33.36 14.14
N THR A 438 -1.50 -33.47 14.96
CA THR A 438 -2.62 -34.37 14.70
C THR A 438 -3.56 -33.74 13.70
N LEU A 439 -3.74 -34.42 12.56
CA LEU A 439 -4.58 -33.93 11.49
C LEU A 439 -6.06 -34.01 11.86
N PRO A 440 -6.86 -33.00 11.56
CA PRO A 440 -8.32 -33.08 11.70
C PRO A 440 -8.87 -34.14 10.75
N THR A 441 -10.05 -34.71 11.10
CA THR A 441 -10.69 -35.76 10.30
C THR A 441 -10.83 -35.44 8.81
N ALA A 442 -11.08 -34.18 8.48
CA ALA A 442 -11.21 -33.70 7.10
C ALA A 442 -9.92 -33.87 6.27
N LEU A 443 -8.76 -33.97 6.91
CA LEU A 443 -7.45 -34.02 6.26
C LEU A 443 -6.73 -35.36 6.52
N ALA A 444 -7.10 -36.07 7.58
CA ALA A 444 -6.53 -37.37 7.89
C ALA A 444 -6.86 -38.39 6.81
N ASN A 445 -5.88 -39.25 6.49
CA ASN A 445 -5.99 -40.33 5.50
C ASN A 445 -6.36 -39.84 4.10
N THR A 446 -5.91 -38.64 3.73
CA THR A 446 -6.12 -38.05 2.40
C THR A 446 -4.83 -38.03 1.57
N SER A 447 -5.00 -38.06 0.24
CA SER A 447 -3.88 -38.04 -0.71
C SER A 447 -3.74 -36.66 -1.35
N TRP A 448 -2.49 -36.20 -1.49
CA TRP A 448 -2.10 -34.90 -2.02
C TRP A 448 -0.86 -35.05 -2.90
N THR A 449 -0.48 -33.97 -3.57
CA THR A 449 0.80 -33.85 -4.29
C THR A 449 1.66 -32.78 -3.63
N ASN A 450 2.90 -33.10 -3.31
CA ASN A 450 3.86 -32.10 -2.81
C ASN A 450 4.25 -31.16 -3.95
N THR A 451 3.99 -29.85 -3.79
CA THR A 451 4.19 -28.85 -4.84
C THR A 451 5.65 -28.63 -5.20
N ARG A 452 6.59 -28.93 -4.30
CA ARG A 452 8.05 -28.76 -4.53
C ARG A 452 8.66 -29.93 -5.29
N THR A 453 8.20 -31.15 -5.03
CA THR A 453 8.79 -32.38 -5.59
C THR A 453 7.96 -33.01 -6.68
N GLY A 454 6.68 -32.68 -6.76
CA GLY A 454 5.70 -33.36 -7.64
C GLY A 454 5.29 -34.76 -7.13
N ASN A 455 5.85 -35.22 -6.02
CA ASN A 455 5.57 -36.55 -5.51
C ASN A 455 4.21 -36.64 -4.80
N PRO A 456 3.51 -37.77 -4.91
CA PRO A 456 2.31 -38.04 -4.11
C PRO A 456 2.65 -38.13 -2.63
N VAL A 457 1.75 -37.61 -1.80
CA VAL A 457 1.82 -37.64 -0.33
C VAL A 457 0.51 -38.18 0.21
N ASN A 458 0.57 -39.32 0.85
CA ASN A 458 -0.56 -39.88 1.58
C ASN A 458 -0.43 -39.45 3.05
N LEU A 459 -1.33 -38.60 3.51
CA LEU A 459 -1.40 -38.19 4.89
C LEU A 459 -1.97 -39.31 5.74
N GLY A 460 -1.34 -39.61 6.89
CA GLY A 460 -1.92 -40.46 7.93
C GLY A 460 -2.84 -39.66 8.85
N THR A 461 -2.79 -39.96 10.15
CA THR A 461 -3.51 -39.20 11.19
C THR A 461 -2.66 -38.10 11.81
N GLN A 462 -1.37 -38.13 11.59
CA GLN A 462 -0.39 -37.15 12.12
C GLN A 462 0.67 -36.78 11.06
N VAL A 463 1.24 -35.61 11.22
CA VAL A 463 2.39 -35.11 10.44
C VAL A 463 3.42 -34.55 11.41
N THR A 464 4.69 -34.95 11.24
CA THR A 464 5.81 -34.38 12.03
C THR A 464 6.64 -33.46 11.14
N LEU A 465 6.82 -32.22 11.56
CA LEU A 465 7.67 -31.22 10.90
C LEU A 465 8.88 -30.86 11.76
N GLN A 466 10.03 -30.73 11.10
CA GLN A 466 11.25 -30.20 11.70
C GLN A 466 11.07 -28.74 12.13
N PRO A 467 11.99 -28.16 12.94
CA PRO A 467 11.93 -26.76 13.32
C PRO A 467 11.75 -25.84 12.10
N TYR A 468 10.69 -24.99 12.13
CA TYR A 468 10.35 -24.06 11.07
C TYR A 468 10.10 -24.67 9.68
N ALA A 469 10.03 -26.01 9.57
CA ALA A 469 9.69 -26.65 8.31
C ALA A 469 8.26 -26.36 7.87
N TYR A 470 8.03 -26.35 6.57
CA TYR A 470 6.70 -26.17 5.98
C TYR A 470 6.46 -27.15 4.83
N ALA A 471 5.20 -27.38 4.52
CA ALA A 471 4.74 -28.12 3.36
C ALA A 471 3.61 -27.37 2.66
N ILE A 472 3.63 -27.38 1.34
CA ILE A 472 2.53 -26.92 0.49
C ILE A 472 2.13 -28.11 -0.39
N LEU A 473 0.93 -28.60 -0.16
CA LEU A 473 0.36 -29.74 -0.84
C LEU A 473 -0.80 -29.28 -1.73
N ARG A 474 -1.08 -30.00 -2.84
CA ARG A 474 -2.13 -29.64 -3.79
C ARG A 474 -2.90 -30.86 -4.27
N LYS A 475 -4.19 -30.67 -4.54
CA LYS A 475 -5.10 -31.59 -5.26
C LYS A 475 -5.66 -30.91 -6.47
#